data_4ae16f3c1e1341afdd40f2b2791e77b2
#
_entry.id   4ae16f3c1e1341afdd40f2b2791e77b2
#
_cell.length_a   1.000
_cell.length_b   1.000
_cell.length_c   1.000
_cell.angle_alpha   90.00
_cell.angle_beta   90.00
_cell.angle_gamma   90.00
#
_symmetry.space_group_name_H-M   'P 1'
#
loop_
_entity.id
_entity.type
_entity.pdbx_description
1 polymer ?
#
loop_
_entity_poly.entity_id
_entity_poly.type
_entity_poly.pdbx_seq_one_letter_code
_entity_poly.pdbx_strand_id
1 'polypeptide(L)'
;MPPTLAAITDLDDIDQRIIAAMRKNGRIANRELARDVGVNEATVRSRLRRLEDSNTVRVVAMRDLEAMGYGCLAAVGVQVKGHSAADVGRRLAEFPEVITVNIVIGEHDLEVQLVATDLAHLETLLTDKLAHVPGVDRLIPGLALKVLKYNTEWAPL
;
A
#
# COMPACT_ATOMS: atom_id res chain seq x y z
N MET A 1 -8.27 1.21 9.47
CA MET A 1 -8.70 2.63 9.43
C MET A 1 -7.62 3.38 8.68
N PRO A 2 -7.89 4.05 7.55
CA PRO A 2 -6.85 4.85 6.90
C PRO A 2 -6.42 5.94 7.88
N PRO A 3 -5.12 6.29 7.93
CA PRO A 3 -4.67 7.38 8.77
C PRO A 3 -5.39 8.66 8.34
N THR A 4 -6.03 9.32 9.28
CA THR A 4 -6.57 10.65 9.10
C THR A 4 -5.44 11.55 8.61
N LEU A 5 -5.67 12.34 7.58
CA LEU A 5 -4.71 13.31 6.99
C LEU A 5 -4.12 14.34 8.01
N ALA A 6 -4.44 14.22 9.27
CA ALA A 6 -3.99 15.12 10.34
C ALA A 6 -2.54 14.89 10.82
N ALA A 7 -1.82 13.91 10.27
CA ALA A 7 -0.46 13.57 10.73
C ALA A 7 0.67 14.22 9.92
N ILE A 8 0.39 15.16 9.04
CA ILE A 8 1.44 15.90 8.28
C ILE A 8 1.87 17.16 9.05
N THR A 9 1.80 17.15 10.35
CA THR A 9 2.19 18.28 11.16
C THR A 9 3.53 18.03 11.82
N ASP A 10 4.49 18.89 11.51
CA ASP A 10 5.76 19.12 12.20
C ASP A 10 6.91 18.14 11.93
N LEU A 11 7.19 17.88 10.64
CA LEU A 11 8.51 17.36 10.26
C LEU A 11 9.49 18.54 10.14
N ASP A 12 10.45 18.61 11.02
CA ASP A 12 11.54 19.58 10.89
C ASP A 12 12.59 19.11 9.86
N ASP A 13 13.56 19.98 9.53
CA ASP A 13 14.62 19.70 8.58
C ASP A 13 15.42 18.42 8.93
N ILE A 14 15.64 18.15 10.20
CA ILE A 14 16.35 16.95 10.65
C ILE A 14 15.51 15.71 10.38
N ASP A 15 14.21 15.73 10.62
CA ASP A 15 13.31 14.62 10.34
C ASP A 15 13.26 14.31 8.83
N GLN A 16 13.17 15.34 7.99
CA GLN A 16 13.18 15.18 6.54
C GLN A 16 14.49 14.55 6.04
N ARG A 17 15.64 14.97 6.59
CA ARG A 17 16.95 14.40 6.27
C ARG A 17 17.09 12.96 6.74
N ILE A 18 16.56 12.62 7.91
CA ILE A 18 16.49 11.24 8.41
C ILE A 18 15.67 10.37 7.44
N ILE A 19 14.48 10.81 7.07
CA ILE A 19 13.59 10.11 6.14
C ILE A 19 14.28 9.93 4.78
N ALA A 20 14.87 10.97 4.23
CA ALA A 20 15.56 10.93 2.94
C ALA A 20 16.76 9.95 2.93
N ALA A 21 17.52 9.87 4.02
CA ALA A 21 18.61 8.90 4.16
C ALA A 21 18.08 7.46 4.26
N MET A 22 17.02 7.23 5.05
CA MET A 22 16.40 5.92 5.19
C MET A 22 15.72 5.43 3.90
N ARG A 23 15.16 6.32 3.09
CA ARG A 23 14.63 5.96 1.75
C ARG A 23 15.71 5.41 0.83
N LYS A 24 16.94 5.91 0.93
CA LYS A 24 18.08 5.39 0.14
C LYS A 24 18.60 4.07 0.69
N ASN A 25 18.63 3.93 2.00
CA ASN A 25 19.10 2.73 2.68
C ASN A 25 18.31 2.50 3.99
N GLY A 26 17.25 1.71 3.92
CA GLY A 26 16.42 1.38 5.09
C GLY A 26 17.12 0.56 6.18
N ARG A 27 18.37 0.10 5.91
CA ARG A 27 19.21 -0.62 6.89
C ARG A 27 20.38 0.21 7.40
N ILE A 28 20.39 1.52 7.16
CA ILE A 28 21.45 2.43 7.63
C ILE A 28 21.54 2.36 9.16
N ALA A 29 22.77 2.22 9.68
CA ALA A 29 22.99 2.23 11.13
C ALA A 29 22.75 3.62 11.71
N ASN A 30 22.16 3.70 12.92
CA ASN A 30 21.86 4.98 13.58
C ASN A 30 23.11 5.87 13.73
N ARG A 31 24.29 5.28 13.93
CA ARG A 31 25.57 6.01 14.00
C ARG A 31 25.95 6.67 12.66
N GLU A 32 25.72 5.97 11.56
CA GLU A 32 25.98 6.49 10.22
C GLU A 32 24.96 7.58 9.87
N LEU A 33 23.68 7.32 10.14
CA LEU A 33 22.60 8.28 9.96
C LEU A 33 22.83 9.57 10.77
N ALA A 34 23.31 9.45 12.04
CA ALA A 34 23.64 10.58 12.88
C ALA A 34 24.75 11.46 12.29
N ARG A 35 25.77 10.83 11.71
CA ARG A 35 26.86 11.54 11.03
C ARG A 35 26.35 12.25 9.75
N ASP A 36 25.52 11.57 8.95
CA ASP A 36 25.01 12.12 7.69
C ASP A 36 24.03 13.29 7.93
N VAL A 37 23.26 13.22 9.00
CA VAL A 37 22.30 14.25 9.38
C VAL A 37 22.94 15.36 10.25
N GLY A 38 24.14 15.13 10.82
CA GLY A 38 24.86 16.12 11.61
C GLY A 38 24.33 16.27 13.04
N VAL A 39 23.81 15.18 13.65
CA VAL A 39 23.32 15.14 15.04
C VAL A 39 23.96 13.96 15.78
N ASN A 40 23.71 13.82 17.09
CA ASN A 40 24.16 12.66 17.83
C ASN A 40 23.21 11.45 17.63
N GLU A 41 23.73 10.24 17.90
CA GLU A 41 22.98 9.00 17.75
C GLU A 41 21.73 8.90 18.64
N ALA A 42 21.78 9.47 19.86
CA ALA A 42 20.64 9.48 20.76
C ALA A 42 19.49 10.33 20.20
N THR A 43 19.80 11.45 19.56
CA THR A 43 18.83 12.30 18.86
C THR A 43 18.17 11.55 17.70
N VAL A 44 18.97 10.87 16.86
CA VAL A 44 18.44 10.04 15.76
C VAL A 44 17.48 8.98 16.30
N ARG A 45 17.89 8.24 17.32
CA ARG A 45 17.07 7.17 17.92
C ARG A 45 15.74 7.69 18.49
N SER A 46 15.77 8.82 19.17
CA SER A 46 14.57 9.47 19.71
C SER A 46 13.62 9.92 18.61
N ARG A 47 14.16 10.53 17.54
CA ARG A 47 13.35 10.98 16.39
C ARG A 47 12.77 9.84 15.59
N LEU A 48 13.55 8.80 15.30
CA LEU A 48 13.04 7.59 14.62
C LEU A 48 11.89 6.97 15.37
N ARG A 49 12.03 6.80 16.71
CA ARG A 49 10.95 6.27 17.54
C ARG A 49 9.69 7.15 17.44
N ARG A 50 9.82 8.47 17.52
CA ARG A 50 8.69 9.41 17.37
C ARG A 50 8.03 9.27 15.99
N LEU A 51 8.81 9.18 14.90
CA LEU A 51 8.32 9.03 13.54
C LEU A 51 7.62 7.67 13.32
N GLU A 52 8.12 6.60 13.93
CA GLU A 52 7.52 5.27 13.92
C GLU A 52 6.23 5.23 14.74
N ASP A 53 6.25 5.75 15.97
CA ASP A 53 5.08 5.80 16.87
C ASP A 53 3.93 6.63 16.29
N SER A 54 4.25 7.70 15.56
CA SER A 54 3.27 8.52 14.83
C SER A 54 2.81 7.93 13.50
N ASN A 55 3.29 6.75 13.10
CA ASN A 55 3.09 6.14 11.79
C ASN A 55 3.51 7.03 10.59
N THR A 56 4.37 8.01 10.81
CA THR A 56 4.94 8.86 9.75
C THR A 56 5.97 8.11 8.92
N VAL A 57 6.73 7.20 9.55
CA VAL A 57 7.72 6.34 8.91
C VAL A 57 7.46 4.89 9.29
N ARG A 58 7.61 3.99 8.33
CA ARG A 58 7.64 2.53 8.54
C ARG A 58 8.79 1.93 7.77
N VAL A 59 9.58 1.10 8.43
CA VAL A 59 10.56 0.24 7.76
C VAL A 59 9.88 -1.06 7.41
N VAL A 60 9.77 -1.34 6.11
CA VAL A 60 9.12 -2.54 5.60
C VAL A 60 10.08 -3.31 4.70
N ALA A 61 9.98 -4.63 4.72
CA ALA A 61 10.60 -5.47 3.71
C ALA A 61 9.67 -5.54 2.49
N MET A 62 10.21 -5.21 1.33
CA MET A 62 9.46 -5.31 0.08
C MET A 62 9.83 -6.58 -0.65
N ARG A 63 8.85 -7.22 -1.25
CA ARG A 63 9.03 -8.38 -2.10
C ARG A 63 8.68 -7.99 -3.53
N ASP A 64 9.46 -8.50 -4.45
CA ASP A 64 9.11 -8.45 -5.87
C ASP A 64 7.96 -9.44 -6.14
N LEU A 65 6.91 -8.99 -6.83
CA LEU A 65 5.72 -9.80 -7.11
C LEU A 65 6.05 -10.99 -8.00
N GLU A 66 6.89 -10.78 -8.99
CA GLU A 66 7.32 -11.82 -9.93
C GLU A 66 8.18 -12.88 -9.20
N ALA A 67 9.09 -12.44 -8.32
CA ALA A 67 9.86 -13.33 -7.45
C ALA A 67 9.00 -14.12 -6.45
N MET A 68 7.79 -13.66 -6.16
CA MET A 68 6.78 -14.37 -5.37
C MET A 68 5.91 -15.31 -6.19
N GLY A 69 6.12 -15.39 -7.51
CA GLY A 69 5.35 -16.23 -8.42
C GLY A 69 4.04 -15.62 -8.92
N TYR A 70 3.82 -14.31 -8.70
CA TYR A 70 2.67 -13.62 -9.28
C TYR A 70 2.99 -13.11 -10.68
N GLY A 71 2.33 -13.69 -11.67
CA GLY A 71 2.48 -13.32 -13.07
C GLY A 71 1.42 -12.33 -13.58
N CYS A 72 0.38 -12.07 -12.79
CA CYS A 72 -0.73 -11.19 -13.15
C CYS A 72 -0.94 -10.11 -12.08
N LEU A 73 -1.07 -8.86 -12.54
CA LEU A 73 -1.55 -7.73 -11.76
C LEU A 73 -2.84 -7.23 -12.42
N ALA A 74 -3.91 -7.10 -11.65
CA ALA A 74 -5.19 -6.60 -12.16
C ALA A 74 -5.71 -5.44 -11.31
N ALA A 75 -6.36 -4.49 -11.99
CA ALA A 75 -7.18 -3.46 -11.37
C ALA A 75 -8.64 -3.79 -11.65
N VAL A 76 -9.48 -3.85 -10.62
CA VAL A 76 -10.87 -4.27 -10.71
C VAL A 76 -11.77 -3.18 -10.17
N GLY A 77 -12.60 -2.60 -11.03
CA GLY A 77 -13.74 -1.77 -10.60
C GLY A 77 -14.83 -2.67 -10.00
N VAL A 78 -15.39 -2.27 -8.87
CA VAL A 78 -16.46 -3.02 -8.20
C VAL A 78 -17.67 -2.12 -8.04
N GLN A 79 -18.82 -2.54 -8.57
CA GLN A 79 -20.10 -1.92 -8.28
C GLN A 79 -20.75 -2.64 -7.11
N VAL A 80 -21.30 -1.86 -6.18
CA VAL A 80 -21.86 -2.36 -4.92
C VAL A 80 -23.38 -2.16 -4.91
N LYS A 81 -24.13 -3.14 -4.42
CA LYS A 81 -25.59 -3.07 -4.28
C LYS A 81 -26.07 -3.65 -2.96
N GLY A 82 -26.97 -2.94 -2.32
CA GLY A 82 -27.64 -3.41 -1.08
C GLY A 82 -26.76 -3.40 0.17
N HIS A 83 -25.50 -2.98 0.06
CA HIS A 83 -24.55 -2.87 1.16
C HIS A 83 -23.76 -1.55 1.07
N SER A 84 -23.06 -1.16 2.14
CA SER A 84 -22.15 -0.02 2.04
C SER A 84 -20.85 -0.40 1.33
N ALA A 85 -20.30 0.50 0.53
CA ALA A 85 -19.00 0.29 -0.12
C ALA A 85 -17.89 -0.03 0.91
N ALA A 86 -17.96 0.60 2.09
CA ALA A 86 -17.01 0.34 3.17
C ALA A 86 -17.10 -1.10 3.72
N ASP A 87 -18.30 -1.68 3.81
CA ASP A 87 -18.46 -3.07 4.28
C ASP A 87 -17.99 -4.07 3.24
N VAL A 88 -18.34 -3.87 1.98
CA VAL A 88 -17.87 -4.70 0.87
C VAL A 88 -16.35 -4.60 0.74
N GLY A 89 -15.81 -3.38 0.81
CA GLY A 89 -14.37 -3.15 0.73
C GLY A 89 -13.59 -3.86 1.84
N ARG A 90 -14.10 -3.90 3.08
CA ARG A 90 -13.46 -4.65 4.17
C ARG A 90 -13.40 -6.14 3.89
N ARG A 91 -14.48 -6.73 3.36
CA ARG A 91 -14.51 -8.16 2.99
C ARG A 91 -13.56 -8.48 1.84
N LEU A 92 -13.50 -7.59 0.83
CA LEU A 92 -12.55 -7.75 -0.27
C LEU A 92 -11.09 -7.65 0.19
N ALA A 93 -10.81 -6.80 1.18
CA ALA A 93 -9.48 -6.65 1.76
C ALA A 93 -9.00 -7.86 2.60
N GLU A 94 -9.87 -8.83 2.90
CA GLU A 94 -9.51 -10.08 3.60
C GLU A 94 -8.84 -11.11 2.67
N PHE A 95 -8.96 -10.95 1.35
CA PHE A 95 -8.32 -11.87 0.40
C PHE A 95 -6.82 -11.56 0.30
N PRO A 96 -5.95 -12.58 0.48
CA PRO A 96 -4.50 -12.38 0.47
C PRO A 96 -3.96 -11.91 -0.88
N GLU A 97 -4.67 -12.17 -1.97
CA GLU A 97 -4.34 -11.72 -3.31
C GLU A 97 -4.66 -10.24 -3.54
N VAL A 98 -5.47 -9.62 -2.67
CA VAL A 98 -5.85 -8.21 -2.77
C VAL A 98 -4.77 -7.34 -2.13
N ILE A 99 -4.21 -6.42 -2.90
CA ILE A 99 -3.16 -5.50 -2.49
C ILE A 99 -3.74 -4.20 -1.94
N THR A 100 -4.72 -3.62 -2.66
CA THR A 100 -5.37 -2.37 -2.27
C THR A 100 -6.87 -2.43 -2.49
N VAL A 101 -7.61 -1.73 -1.64
CA VAL A 101 -9.04 -1.47 -1.82
C VAL A 101 -9.28 0.00 -1.54
N ASN A 102 -9.77 0.72 -2.53
CA ASN A 102 -10.10 2.13 -2.45
C ASN A 102 -11.59 2.34 -2.64
N ILE A 103 -12.22 3.17 -1.81
CA ILE A 103 -13.55 3.72 -2.10
C ILE A 103 -13.34 4.90 -3.02
N VAL A 104 -14.00 4.91 -4.16
CA VAL A 104 -13.79 5.91 -5.21
C VAL A 104 -15.10 6.62 -5.56
N ILE A 105 -14.98 7.75 -6.22
CA ILE A 105 -16.09 8.47 -6.83
C ILE A 105 -15.93 8.33 -8.33
N GLY A 106 -16.90 7.73 -9.02
CA GLY A 106 -16.81 7.55 -10.46
C GLY A 106 -17.79 6.49 -10.96
N GLU A 107 -17.36 5.73 -11.94
CA GLU A 107 -18.16 4.71 -12.63
C GLU A 107 -18.43 3.48 -11.74
N HIS A 108 -17.60 3.24 -10.75
CA HIS A 108 -17.72 2.15 -9.78
C HIS A 108 -17.54 2.68 -8.36
N ASP A 109 -17.95 1.91 -7.36
CA ASP A 109 -17.91 2.29 -5.93
C ASP A 109 -16.56 1.99 -5.28
N LEU A 110 -15.88 0.91 -5.75
CA LEU A 110 -14.58 0.51 -5.26
C LEU A 110 -13.61 0.24 -6.41
N GLU A 111 -12.35 0.55 -6.17
CA GLU A 111 -11.21 0.13 -6.99
C GLU A 111 -10.34 -0.82 -6.17
N VAL A 112 -10.11 -2.01 -6.73
CA VAL A 112 -9.34 -3.08 -6.10
C VAL A 112 -8.14 -3.41 -6.96
N GLN A 113 -6.93 -3.40 -6.39
CA GLN A 113 -5.76 -3.99 -7.05
C GLN A 113 -5.49 -5.35 -6.44
N LEU A 114 -5.25 -6.33 -7.29
CA LEU A 114 -4.98 -7.70 -6.87
C LEU A 114 -3.94 -8.36 -7.77
N VAL A 115 -3.36 -9.44 -7.26
CA VAL A 115 -2.37 -10.26 -7.96
C VAL A 115 -2.86 -11.69 -8.09
N ALA A 116 -2.41 -12.36 -9.13
CA ALA A 116 -2.65 -13.79 -9.34
C ALA A 116 -1.39 -14.43 -9.94
N THR A 117 -1.22 -15.73 -9.76
CA THR A 117 -0.09 -16.47 -10.33
C THR A 117 -0.15 -16.52 -11.86
N ASP A 118 -1.34 -16.69 -12.39
CA ASP A 118 -1.63 -16.82 -13.81
C ASP A 118 -3.09 -16.41 -14.13
N LEU A 119 -3.49 -16.52 -15.39
CA LEU A 119 -4.83 -16.15 -15.84
C LEU A 119 -5.92 -17.08 -15.27
N ALA A 120 -5.64 -18.38 -15.11
CA ALA A 120 -6.61 -19.32 -14.57
C ALA A 120 -6.89 -19.03 -13.08
N HIS A 121 -5.84 -18.71 -12.32
CA HIS A 121 -6.00 -18.24 -10.93
C HIS A 121 -6.76 -16.91 -10.89
N LEU A 122 -6.47 -15.97 -11.78
CA LEU A 122 -7.21 -14.70 -11.85
C LEU A 122 -8.69 -14.92 -12.14
N GLU A 123 -9.01 -15.77 -13.10
CA GLU A 123 -10.39 -16.15 -13.43
C GLU A 123 -11.11 -16.73 -12.20
N THR A 124 -10.54 -17.74 -11.55
CA THR A 124 -11.09 -18.35 -10.33
C THR A 124 -11.31 -17.31 -9.23
N LEU A 125 -10.32 -16.42 -9.02
CA LEU A 125 -10.40 -15.37 -8.00
C LEU A 125 -11.57 -14.42 -8.27
N LEU A 126 -11.75 -14.01 -9.52
CA LEU A 126 -12.83 -13.10 -9.91
C LEU A 126 -14.20 -13.78 -9.85
N THR A 127 -14.35 -14.96 -10.47
CA THR A 127 -15.64 -15.62 -10.65
C THR A 127 -16.13 -16.37 -9.42
N ASP A 128 -15.25 -17.09 -8.73
CA ASP A 128 -15.64 -18.00 -7.67
C ASP A 128 -15.48 -17.41 -6.27
N LYS A 129 -14.65 -16.34 -6.14
CA LYS A 129 -14.40 -15.72 -4.84
C LYS A 129 -15.00 -14.31 -4.77
N LEU A 130 -14.42 -13.34 -5.52
CA LEU A 130 -14.79 -11.93 -5.38
C LEU A 130 -16.24 -11.63 -5.80
N ALA A 131 -16.71 -12.25 -6.89
CA ALA A 131 -18.10 -12.09 -7.34
C ALA A 131 -19.14 -12.58 -6.32
N HIS A 132 -18.75 -13.50 -5.42
CA HIS A 132 -19.64 -14.04 -4.40
C HIS A 132 -19.58 -13.29 -3.07
N VAL A 133 -18.78 -12.24 -2.96
CA VAL A 133 -18.74 -11.40 -1.76
C VAL A 133 -20.08 -10.67 -1.62
N PRO A 134 -20.79 -10.80 -0.48
CA PRO A 134 -22.08 -10.16 -0.29
C PRO A 134 -22.00 -8.64 -0.49
N GLY A 135 -22.81 -8.15 -1.42
CA GLY A 135 -22.84 -6.73 -1.80
C GLY A 135 -22.07 -6.39 -3.06
N VAL A 136 -21.31 -7.29 -3.63
CA VAL A 136 -20.75 -7.15 -4.97
C VAL A 136 -21.86 -7.35 -5.99
N ASP A 137 -22.14 -6.35 -6.82
CA ASP A 137 -23.13 -6.42 -7.91
C ASP A 137 -22.42 -6.74 -9.25
N ARG A 138 -21.26 -6.09 -9.49
CA ARG A 138 -20.51 -6.26 -10.73
C ARG A 138 -19.02 -6.04 -10.50
N LEU A 139 -18.21 -6.88 -11.18
CA LEU A 139 -16.76 -6.71 -11.31
C LEU A 139 -16.43 -6.26 -12.73
N ILE A 140 -15.52 -5.29 -12.83
CA ILE A 140 -15.02 -4.74 -14.09
C ILE A 140 -13.49 -4.90 -14.07
N PRO A 141 -12.97 -6.09 -14.42
CA PRO A 141 -11.54 -6.36 -14.34
C PRO A 141 -10.77 -5.73 -15.50
N GLY A 142 -9.60 -5.16 -15.19
CA GLY A 142 -8.59 -4.71 -16.12
C GLY A 142 -7.26 -5.39 -15.80
N LEU A 143 -6.74 -6.22 -16.72
CA LEU A 143 -5.44 -6.86 -16.57
C LEU A 143 -4.33 -5.91 -17.01
N ALA A 144 -3.31 -5.72 -16.20
CA ALA A 144 -2.12 -4.96 -16.57
C ALA A 144 -1.29 -5.75 -17.60
N LEU A 145 -1.21 -5.25 -18.82
CA LEU A 145 -0.35 -5.85 -19.86
C LEU A 145 1.13 -5.58 -19.61
N LYS A 146 1.45 -4.44 -19.01
CA LYS A 146 2.81 -4.03 -18.68
C LYS A 146 2.77 -3.01 -17.54
N VAL A 147 3.58 -3.21 -16.54
CA VAL A 147 3.81 -2.23 -15.48
C VAL A 147 4.95 -1.31 -15.93
N LEU A 148 4.67 -0.04 -16.15
CA LEU A 148 5.68 0.95 -16.55
C LEU A 148 6.38 1.59 -15.37
N LYS A 149 5.69 1.66 -14.22
CA LYS A 149 6.23 2.18 -12.97
C LYS A 149 5.53 1.48 -11.82
N TYR A 150 6.32 0.90 -10.97
CA TYR A 150 5.89 0.39 -9.68
C TYR A 150 6.66 1.15 -8.60
N ASN A 151 6.02 2.16 -8.03
CA ASN A 151 6.60 2.92 -6.94
C ASN A 151 5.81 2.63 -5.67
N THR A 152 6.45 1.94 -4.75
CA THR A 152 5.90 1.57 -3.45
C THR A 152 6.09 2.65 -2.39
N GLU A 153 6.69 3.76 -2.74
CA GLU A 153 6.82 4.92 -1.88
C GLU A 153 5.48 5.66 -1.82
N TRP A 154 4.91 5.78 -0.64
CA TRP A 154 3.54 6.22 -0.38
C TRP A 154 3.23 7.67 -0.75
N ALA A 155 4.21 8.53 -0.81
CA ALA A 155 4.04 9.90 -1.28
C ALA A 155 5.34 10.43 -1.91
N PRO A 156 5.26 11.19 -3.00
CA PRO A 156 6.37 12.05 -3.38
C PRO A 156 6.55 13.10 -2.27
N LEU A 157 7.78 13.26 -1.81
CA LEU A 157 8.16 14.41 -1.00
C LEU A 157 8.33 15.62 -1.91
#